data_3c6be9264b768e931375476c5f0e0360
#
_entry.id   3c6be9264b768e931375476c5f0e0360
#
_cell.length_a   1.000
_cell.length_b   1.000
_cell.length_c   1.000
_cell.angle_alpha   90.00
_cell.angle_beta   90.00
_cell.angle_gamma   90.00
#
_symmetry.space_group_name_H-M   'P 1'
#
loop_
_entity.id
_entity.type
_entity.pdbx_description
1 polymer ?
#
loop_
_entity_poly.entity_id
_entity_poly.type
_entity_poly.pdbx_seq_one_letter_code
_entity_poly.pdbx_strand_id
1 'polypeptide(L)'
;ALFNRHWTDAYDYSYGTHGTPTTFTLGDNIAQIEGGEYCLLAPSGLSAINLVNSCFLSQGDEVWVADNIYGPNMEHLRNLETRYGIAVKVYNPLEVETFTPSEKAKLLWLEAAGSVTLEFPDLVGLIKKAQAHHILTALDNTWGAGLAFNAFDFGEEHLSVDITVHALTKYP
;
A
#
# COMPACT_ATOMS: atom_id res chain seq x y z
N ALA A 1 -20.74 -15.53 19.45
CA ALA A 1 -19.36 -15.56 19.90
C ALA A 1 -18.34 -15.70 18.75
N LEU A 2 -18.65 -16.48 17.68
CA LEU A 2 -17.74 -16.67 16.53
C LEU A 2 -17.60 -15.45 15.61
N PHE A 3 -18.54 -14.53 15.65
CA PHE A 3 -18.58 -13.35 14.76
C PHE A 3 -17.90 -12.08 15.32
N ASN A 4 -17.41 -12.10 16.56
CA ASN A 4 -16.76 -10.96 17.21
C ASN A 4 -15.24 -11.13 17.34
N ARG A 5 -14.62 -12.01 16.54
CA ARG A 5 -13.16 -12.19 16.57
C ARG A 5 -12.50 -11.19 15.65
N HIS A 6 -11.45 -10.58 16.15
CA HIS A 6 -10.56 -9.77 15.34
C HIS A 6 -9.83 -10.67 14.34
N TRP A 7 -9.65 -10.25 13.10
CA TRP A 7 -8.84 -10.97 12.11
C TRP A 7 -7.38 -11.16 12.56
N THR A 8 -6.93 -10.38 13.55
CA THR A 8 -5.64 -10.47 14.23
C THR A 8 -5.57 -11.57 15.29
N ASP A 9 -6.71 -12.16 15.68
CA ASP A 9 -6.74 -13.28 16.63
C ASP A 9 -6.36 -14.57 15.89
N ALA A 10 -5.10 -14.61 15.39
CA ALA A 10 -4.52 -15.74 14.70
C ALA A 10 -4.65 -17.02 15.53
N TYR A 11 -4.90 -18.13 14.88
CA TYR A 11 -4.90 -19.52 15.42
C TYR A 11 -6.20 -20.12 15.88
N ASP A 12 -7.31 -19.40 15.92
CA ASP A 12 -8.61 -20.02 16.12
C ASP A 12 -9.30 -20.29 14.77
N TYR A 13 -9.06 -21.46 14.23
CA TYR A 13 -9.68 -21.92 12.98
C TYR A 13 -11.18 -22.13 13.16
N SER A 14 -11.98 -21.20 12.69
CA SER A 14 -13.42 -21.23 12.85
C SER A 14 -14.15 -21.58 11.55
N TYR A 15 -13.79 -20.94 10.47
CA TYR A 15 -14.43 -21.11 9.17
C TYR A 15 -13.44 -20.80 8.04
N GLY A 16 -13.42 -21.63 7.00
CA GLY A 16 -12.38 -21.58 5.94
C GLY A 16 -12.29 -20.26 5.17
N THR A 17 -13.37 -19.47 5.11
CA THR A 17 -13.32 -18.13 4.50
C THR A 17 -12.54 -17.12 5.34
N HIS A 18 -12.36 -17.36 6.65
CA HIS A 18 -11.53 -16.52 7.52
C HIS A 18 -10.05 -16.87 7.42
N GLY A 19 -9.75 -18.00 6.80
CA GLY A 19 -8.40 -18.50 6.60
C GLY A 19 -8.27 -19.97 7.02
N THR A 20 -7.15 -20.54 6.65
CA THR A 20 -6.72 -21.91 6.97
C THR A 20 -5.34 -21.87 7.62
N PRO A 21 -4.87 -22.96 8.26
CA PRO A 21 -3.50 -23.01 8.80
C PRO A 21 -2.44 -22.54 7.78
N THR A 22 -2.58 -22.98 6.53
CA THR A 22 -1.62 -22.64 5.47
C THR A 22 -1.67 -21.16 5.11
N THR A 23 -2.85 -20.55 5.01
CA THR A 23 -2.98 -19.13 4.67
C THR A 23 -2.51 -18.25 5.82
N PHE A 24 -2.76 -18.62 7.07
CA PHE A 24 -2.22 -17.89 8.23
C PHE A 24 -0.70 -17.95 8.27
N THR A 25 -0.11 -19.15 8.12
CA THR A 25 1.35 -19.31 8.06
C THR A 25 1.97 -18.50 6.92
N LEU A 26 1.33 -18.46 5.76
CA LEU A 26 1.79 -17.64 4.64
C LEU A 26 1.75 -16.16 5.00
N GLY A 27 0.64 -15.68 5.57
CA GLY A 27 0.52 -14.29 6.01
C GLY A 27 1.59 -13.90 7.01
N ASP A 28 1.81 -14.73 8.05
CA ASP A 28 2.84 -14.50 9.07
C ASP A 28 4.24 -14.42 8.45
N ASN A 29 4.56 -15.32 7.52
CA ASN A 29 5.85 -15.31 6.83
C ASN A 29 6.04 -14.07 5.96
N ILE A 30 5.01 -13.62 5.23
CA ILE A 30 5.08 -12.41 4.42
C ILE A 30 5.20 -11.18 5.32
N ALA A 31 4.43 -11.09 6.41
CA ALA A 31 4.58 -10.00 7.39
C ALA A 31 6.01 -9.92 7.92
N GLN A 32 6.59 -11.07 8.27
CA GLN A 32 7.97 -11.14 8.78
C GLN A 32 9.00 -10.70 7.72
N ILE A 33 8.84 -11.11 6.46
CA ILE A 33 9.75 -10.74 5.36
C ILE A 33 9.66 -9.24 5.08
N GLU A 34 8.45 -8.69 5.04
CA GLU A 34 8.22 -7.27 4.80
C GLU A 34 8.60 -6.38 6.01
N GLY A 35 8.75 -6.96 7.20
CA GLY A 35 8.95 -6.22 8.45
C GLY A 35 7.68 -5.61 9.02
N GLY A 36 6.51 -6.04 8.54
CA GLY A 36 5.19 -5.59 8.98
C GLY A 36 4.68 -6.38 10.19
N GLU A 37 3.68 -5.82 10.85
CA GLU A 37 3.01 -6.46 12.00
C GLU A 37 1.96 -7.49 11.54
N TYR A 38 1.24 -7.19 10.47
CA TYR A 38 0.16 -8.02 9.92
C TYR A 38 0.24 -8.12 8.41
N CYS A 39 -0.24 -9.25 7.88
CA CYS A 39 -0.42 -9.43 6.45
C CYS A 39 -1.84 -9.92 6.14
N LEU A 40 -2.51 -9.26 5.20
CA LEU A 40 -3.79 -9.66 4.65
C LEU A 40 -3.58 -10.22 3.25
N LEU A 41 -3.98 -11.48 3.04
CA LEU A 41 -3.88 -12.12 1.73
C LEU A 41 -5.07 -11.73 0.84
N ALA A 42 -4.78 -11.31 -0.39
CA ALA A 42 -5.76 -11.00 -1.43
C ALA A 42 -5.58 -11.94 -2.63
N PRO A 43 -6.61 -12.14 -3.46
CA PRO A 43 -6.53 -13.05 -4.61
C PRO A 43 -5.48 -12.68 -5.67
N SER A 44 -5.05 -11.41 -5.71
CA SER A 44 -3.99 -10.91 -6.60
C SER A 44 -3.42 -9.61 -6.08
N GLY A 45 -2.25 -9.18 -6.60
CA GLY A 45 -1.67 -7.87 -6.29
C GLY A 45 -2.63 -6.72 -6.62
N LEU A 46 -3.31 -6.76 -7.77
CA LEU A 46 -4.31 -5.75 -8.11
C LEU A 46 -5.50 -5.76 -7.15
N SER A 47 -5.93 -6.93 -6.67
CA SER A 47 -6.98 -7.01 -5.64
C SER A 47 -6.53 -6.40 -4.32
N ALA A 48 -5.26 -6.57 -3.93
CA ALA A 48 -4.70 -5.93 -2.74
C ALA A 48 -4.68 -4.40 -2.89
N ILE A 49 -4.24 -3.88 -4.04
CA ILE A 49 -4.27 -2.45 -4.38
C ILE A 49 -5.71 -1.91 -4.29
N ASN A 50 -6.66 -2.60 -4.91
CA ASN A 50 -8.07 -2.19 -4.90
C ASN A 50 -8.66 -2.19 -3.48
N LEU A 51 -8.24 -3.13 -2.63
CA LEU A 51 -8.64 -3.18 -1.23
C LEU A 51 -8.15 -1.94 -0.48
N VAL A 52 -6.87 -1.56 -0.62
CA VAL A 52 -6.32 -0.34 -0.03
C VAL A 52 -7.11 0.89 -0.49
N ASN A 53 -7.30 1.06 -1.80
CA ASN A 53 -8.06 2.18 -2.33
C ASN A 53 -9.48 2.24 -1.76
N SER A 54 -10.16 1.09 -1.66
CA SER A 54 -11.55 1.02 -1.19
C SER A 54 -11.69 1.23 0.32
N CYS A 55 -10.67 0.88 1.09
CA CYS A 55 -10.69 1.05 2.55
C CYS A 55 -10.41 2.48 2.99
N PHE A 56 -9.54 3.20 2.27
CA PHE A 56 -9.00 4.47 2.74
C PHE A 56 -9.46 5.70 1.94
N LEU A 57 -10.24 5.50 0.85
CA LEU A 57 -10.74 6.59 0.03
C LEU A 57 -12.26 6.66 0.05
N SER A 58 -12.77 7.87 0.21
CA SER A 58 -14.19 8.21 0.20
C SER A 58 -14.46 9.34 -0.80
N GLN A 59 -15.74 9.59 -1.11
CA GLN A 59 -16.14 10.68 -1.98
C GLN A 59 -15.59 12.02 -1.49
N GLY A 60 -14.90 12.74 -2.37
CA GLY A 60 -14.32 14.05 -2.10
C GLY A 60 -12.89 14.01 -1.58
N ASP A 61 -12.36 12.82 -1.27
CA ASP A 61 -10.96 12.64 -0.89
C ASP A 61 -10.03 12.82 -2.10
N GLU A 62 -8.77 13.08 -1.79
CA GLU A 62 -7.70 13.21 -2.77
C GLU A 62 -6.68 12.08 -2.57
N VAL A 63 -6.31 11.39 -3.65
CA VAL A 63 -5.25 10.39 -3.69
C VAL A 63 -4.13 10.86 -4.60
N TRP A 64 -2.89 10.69 -4.14
CA TRP A 64 -1.68 11.03 -4.87
C TRP A 64 -0.97 9.78 -5.36
N VAL A 65 -0.55 9.79 -6.62
CA VAL A 65 0.13 8.68 -7.28
C VAL A 65 1.32 9.17 -8.10
N ALA A 66 2.37 8.37 -8.19
CA ALA A 66 3.47 8.65 -9.10
C ALA A 66 3.00 8.58 -10.56
N ASP A 67 3.60 9.35 -11.45
CA ASP A 67 3.29 9.33 -12.88
C ASP A 67 3.67 8.01 -13.57
N ASN A 68 4.61 7.26 -12.97
CA ASN A 68 5.07 5.94 -13.42
C ASN A 68 4.51 4.78 -12.59
N ILE A 69 3.43 4.99 -11.83
CA ILE A 69 2.78 3.94 -11.02
C ILE A 69 2.25 2.80 -11.90
N TYR A 70 2.11 1.62 -11.32
CA TYR A 70 1.50 0.45 -11.96
C TYR A 70 0.20 0.81 -12.68
N GLY A 71 0.19 0.65 -14.02
CA GLY A 71 -0.90 1.12 -14.89
C GLY A 71 -2.31 0.69 -14.45
N PRO A 72 -2.55 -0.59 -14.07
CA PRO A 72 -3.87 -1.01 -13.58
C PRO A 72 -4.32 -0.33 -12.28
N ASN A 73 -3.40 0.13 -11.40
CA ASN A 73 -3.77 0.96 -10.27
C ASN A 73 -4.26 2.34 -10.73
N MET A 74 -3.55 2.98 -11.64
CA MET A 74 -3.97 4.25 -12.25
C MET A 74 -5.35 4.12 -12.90
N GLU A 75 -5.58 3.07 -13.67
CA GLU A 75 -6.87 2.83 -14.31
C GLU A 75 -8.00 2.65 -13.28
N HIS A 76 -7.74 1.89 -12.21
CA HIS A 76 -8.71 1.72 -11.12
C HIS A 76 -9.04 3.06 -10.45
N LEU A 77 -8.02 3.86 -10.13
CA LEU A 77 -8.21 5.17 -9.51
C LEU A 77 -8.98 6.13 -10.41
N ARG A 78 -8.73 6.16 -11.73
CA ARG A 78 -9.52 6.95 -12.70
C ARG A 78 -10.98 6.50 -12.76
N ASN A 79 -11.25 5.22 -12.59
CA ASN A 79 -12.61 4.71 -12.43
C ASN A 79 -13.27 5.21 -11.13
N LEU A 80 -12.53 5.24 -10.01
CA LEU A 80 -13.01 5.78 -8.74
C LEU A 80 -13.26 7.30 -8.85
N GLU A 81 -12.39 8.03 -9.54
CA GLU A 81 -12.57 9.47 -9.83
C GLU A 81 -13.88 9.72 -10.54
N THR A 82 -14.13 8.98 -11.62
CA THR A 82 -15.32 9.15 -12.45
C THR A 82 -16.62 8.75 -11.76
N ARG A 83 -16.58 7.65 -10.98
CA ARG A 83 -17.80 7.06 -10.40
C ARG A 83 -18.11 7.56 -9.00
N TYR A 84 -17.09 7.85 -8.22
CA TYR A 84 -17.23 8.14 -6.78
C TYR A 84 -16.72 9.52 -6.39
N GLY A 85 -16.20 10.32 -7.34
CA GLY A 85 -15.77 11.70 -7.08
C GLY A 85 -14.51 11.79 -6.20
N ILE A 86 -13.64 10.81 -6.27
CA ILE A 86 -12.30 10.85 -5.65
C ILE A 86 -11.37 11.64 -6.58
N ALA A 87 -10.61 12.59 -6.06
CA ALA A 87 -9.67 13.37 -6.85
C ALA A 87 -8.32 12.66 -6.99
N VAL A 88 -7.94 12.30 -8.22
CA VAL A 88 -6.65 11.65 -8.51
C VAL A 88 -5.61 12.69 -8.93
N LYS A 89 -4.56 12.85 -8.14
CA LYS A 89 -3.43 13.75 -8.36
C LYS A 89 -2.17 12.96 -8.69
N VAL A 90 -1.37 13.52 -9.59
CA VAL A 90 -0.14 12.88 -10.06
C VAL A 90 1.07 13.71 -9.65
N TYR A 91 2.13 13.03 -9.21
CA TYR A 91 3.40 13.66 -8.89
C TYR A 91 4.56 13.00 -9.64
N ASN A 92 5.67 13.73 -9.83
CA ASN A 92 6.90 13.16 -10.36
C ASN A 92 7.66 12.46 -9.22
N PRO A 93 7.91 11.14 -9.28
CA PRO A 93 8.55 10.40 -8.19
C PRO A 93 10.00 10.83 -7.91
N LEU A 94 10.66 11.48 -8.87
CA LEU A 94 12.03 12.00 -8.72
C LEU A 94 12.08 13.41 -8.12
N GLU A 95 10.92 14.09 -7.98
CA GLU A 95 10.82 15.46 -7.53
C GLU A 95 9.77 15.57 -6.41
N VAL A 96 10.21 15.42 -5.15
CA VAL A 96 9.33 15.48 -3.95
C VAL A 96 8.48 16.76 -3.92
N GLU A 97 9.00 17.86 -4.49
CA GLU A 97 8.31 19.14 -4.51
C GLU A 97 7.02 19.12 -5.35
N THR A 98 6.92 18.22 -6.32
CA THR A 98 5.71 18.04 -7.15
C THR A 98 4.54 17.43 -6.39
N PHE A 99 4.80 16.75 -5.26
CA PHE A 99 3.78 16.31 -4.33
C PHE A 99 3.32 17.48 -3.47
N THR A 100 2.22 18.12 -3.83
CA THR A 100 1.64 19.30 -3.16
C THR A 100 0.24 19.02 -2.64
N PRO A 101 0.11 18.19 -1.56
CA PRO A 101 -1.19 17.72 -1.09
C PRO A 101 -2.04 18.85 -0.50
N SER A 102 -3.35 18.76 -0.72
CA SER A 102 -4.35 19.57 -0.03
C SER A 102 -4.80 18.90 1.28
N GLU A 103 -5.64 19.58 2.07
CA GLU A 103 -6.25 19.00 3.29
C GLU A 103 -7.16 17.79 3.01
N LYS A 104 -7.54 17.58 1.74
CA LYS A 104 -8.35 16.44 1.30
C LYS A 104 -7.51 15.21 0.97
N ALA A 105 -6.19 15.33 0.90
CA ALA A 105 -5.30 14.22 0.61
C ALA A 105 -5.36 13.19 1.75
N LYS A 106 -5.64 11.93 1.40
CA LYS A 106 -5.80 10.81 2.34
C LYS A 106 -4.80 9.71 2.12
N LEU A 107 -4.37 9.51 0.87
CA LEU A 107 -3.53 8.39 0.48
C LEU A 107 -2.47 8.86 -0.50
N LEU A 108 -1.22 8.47 -0.24
CA LEU A 108 -0.09 8.59 -1.15
C LEU A 108 0.35 7.19 -1.57
N TRP A 109 0.23 6.89 -2.85
CA TRP A 109 0.83 5.70 -3.44
C TRP A 109 2.28 5.95 -3.81
N LEU A 110 3.13 5.05 -3.36
CA LEU A 110 4.56 4.97 -3.66
C LEU A 110 4.84 3.68 -4.45
N GLU A 111 5.85 3.69 -5.29
CA GLU A 111 6.34 2.49 -5.98
C GLU A 111 7.85 2.59 -6.18
N ALA A 112 8.61 1.62 -5.70
CA ALA A 112 10.06 1.57 -5.81
C ALA A 112 10.54 0.15 -6.19
N ALA A 113 11.08 -0.04 -7.39
CA ALA A 113 11.19 0.96 -8.48
C ALA A 113 9.85 1.14 -9.20
N GLY A 114 9.68 2.32 -9.82
CA GLY A 114 8.51 2.64 -10.63
C GLY A 114 8.24 1.64 -11.74
N SER A 115 6.98 1.38 -12.02
CA SER A 115 6.54 0.43 -13.04
C SER A 115 7.07 0.85 -14.41
N VAL A 116 7.63 -0.08 -15.17
CA VAL A 116 8.19 0.12 -16.52
C VAL A 116 9.45 1.01 -16.58
N THR A 117 9.46 2.17 -15.94
CA THR A 117 10.58 3.14 -15.99
C THR A 117 11.76 2.72 -15.11
N LEU A 118 11.50 1.93 -14.06
CA LEU A 118 12.49 1.47 -13.07
C LEU A 118 13.20 2.61 -12.33
N GLU A 119 12.58 3.77 -12.26
CA GLU A 119 13.08 4.91 -11.49
C GLU A 119 12.86 4.69 -10.01
N PHE A 120 13.84 5.09 -9.20
CA PHE A 120 13.75 5.03 -7.74
C PHE A 120 13.34 6.40 -7.18
N PRO A 121 12.19 6.50 -6.50
CA PRO A 121 11.78 7.74 -5.87
C PRO A 121 12.62 8.05 -4.62
N ASP A 122 12.61 9.32 -4.20
CA ASP A 122 13.03 9.71 -2.85
C ASP A 122 11.93 9.30 -1.84
N LEU A 123 11.93 8.01 -1.47
CA LEU A 123 10.95 7.46 -0.51
C LEU A 123 10.99 8.22 0.82
N VAL A 124 12.18 8.51 1.33
CA VAL A 124 12.36 9.21 2.61
C VAL A 124 11.73 10.59 2.58
N GLY A 125 12.02 11.37 1.55
CA GLY A 125 11.44 12.70 1.36
C GLY A 125 9.93 12.68 1.21
N LEU A 126 9.41 11.75 0.41
CA LEU A 126 7.96 11.59 0.18
C LEU A 126 7.22 11.16 1.45
N ILE A 127 7.75 10.18 2.20
CA ILE A 127 7.16 9.71 3.46
C ILE A 127 7.16 10.82 4.51
N LYS A 128 8.27 11.52 4.71
CA LYS A 128 8.34 12.66 5.64
C LYS A 128 7.29 13.73 5.30
N LYS A 129 7.14 14.04 4.02
CA LYS A 129 6.15 15.02 3.56
C LYS A 129 4.71 14.54 3.77
N ALA A 130 4.43 13.26 3.50
CA ALA A 130 3.13 12.65 3.78
C ALA A 130 2.78 12.67 5.28
N GLN A 131 3.73 12.27 6.13
CA GLN A 131 3.57 12.30 7.59
C GLN A 131 3.30 13.72 8.13
N ALA A 132 4.01 14.73 7.60
CA ALA A 132 3.79 16.14 7.99
C ALA A 132 2.37 16.64 7.65
N HIS A 133 1.70 16.00 6.68
CA HIS A 133 0.32 16.30 6.29
C HIS A 133 -0.70 15.26 6.79
N HIS A 134 -0.30 14.30 7.63
CA HIS A 134 -1.15 13.21 8.14
C HIS A 134 -1.80 12.37 7.03
N ILE A 135 -1.06 12.10 5.96
CA ILE A 135 -1.50 11.32 4.80
C ILE A 135 -0.96 9.91 4.93
N LEU A 136 -1.83 8.91 4.79
CA LEU A 136 -1.42 7.50 4.75
C LEU A 136 -0.56 7.21 3.52
N THR A 137 0.48 6.40 3.71
CA THR A 137 1.38 5.96 2.67
C THR A 137 1.17 4.49 2.36
N ALA A 138 0.98 4.16 1.08
CA ALA A 138 0.95 2.80 0.59
C ALA A 138 2.04 2.60 -0.45
N LEU A 139 2.92 1.64 -0.22
CA LEU A 139 4.02 1.28 -1.11
C LEU A 139 3.69 -0.02 -1.85
N ASP A 140 3.67 0.01 -3.18
CA ASP A 140 3.81 -1.21 -3.96
C ASP A 140 5.26 -1.67 -3.89
N ASN A 141 5.51 -2.65 -3.00
CA ASN A 141 6.83 -3.23 -2.74
C ASN A 141 7.07 -4.53 -3.52
N THR A 142 6.35 -4.73 -4.61
CA THR A 142 6.51 -5.93 -5.44
C THR A 142 7.94 -6.11 -5.93
N TRP A 143 8.66 -5.04 -6.25
CA TRP A 143 10.06 -5.08 -6.65
C TRP A 143 11.01 -5.35 -5.50
N GLY A 144 10.77 -4.73 -4.36
CA GLY A 144 11.61 -4.88 -3.17
C GLY A 144 11.42 -6.23 -2.48
N ALA A 145 10.21 -6.80 -2.59
CA ALA A 145 9.83 -8.12 -2.07
C ALA A 145 10.15 -8.32 -0.56
N GLY A 146 10.22 -7.23 0.22
CA GLY A 146 10.68 -7.25 1.60
C GLY A 146 12.17 -7.56 1.79
N LEU A 147 12.92 -7.75 0.69
CA LEU A 147 14.34 -8.14 0.73
C LEU A 147 15.29 -6.98 0.41
N ALA A 148 14.87 -6.04 -0.44
CA ALA A 148 15.73 -4.94 -0.88
C ALA A 148 15.94 -3.90 0.24
N PHE A 149 14.92 -3.64 1.02
CA PHE A 149 14.90 -2.73 2.17
C PHE A 149 13.69 -3.04 3.07
N ASN A 150 13.74 -2.59 4.32
CA ASN A 150 12.60 -2.68 5.22
C ASN A 150 11.71 -1.44 5.04
N ALA A 151 10.52 -1.61 4.46
CA ALA A 151 9.59 -0.52 4.21
C ALA A 151 8.96 0.06 5.51
N PHE A 152 8.98 -0.72 6.60
CA PHE A 152 8.48 -0.29 7.91
C PHE A 152 9.58 0.25 8.85
N ASP A 153 10.85 0.36 8.34
CA ASP A 153 11.96 0.94 9.10
C ASP A 153 13.01 1.49 8.12
N PHE A 154 13.02 2.80 7.92
CA PHE A 154 14.01 3.50 7.12
C PHE A 154 15.21 4.00 7.94
N GLY A 155 15.42 3.47 9.15
CA GLY A 155 16.56 3.79 10.00
C GLY A 155 16.48 5.13 10.73
N GLU A 156 15.35 5.82 10.66
CA GLU A 156 15.03 7.01 11.45
C GLU A 156 13.80 6.72 12.32
N GLU A 157 13.74 7.29 13.52
CA GLU A 157 12.65 7.06 14.45
C GLU A 157 11.29 7.44 13.82
N HIS A 158 10.35 6.50 13.81
CA HIS A 158 9.01 6.63 13.21
C HIS A 158 8.98 6.88 11.70
N LEU A 159 10.06 6.68 10.97
CA LEU A 159 10.08 6.80 9.52
C LEU A 159 9.77 5.45 8.87
N SER A 160 8.53 5.27 8.46
CA SER A 160 8.01 4.06 7.82
C SER A 160 6.87 4.40 6.86
N VAL A 161 6.55 3.47 5.97
CA VAL A 161 5.24 3.48 5.30
C VAL A 161 4.18 2.89 6.25
N ASP A 162 2.90 3.19 5.97
CA ASP A 162 1.79 2.62 6.74
C ASP A 162 1.37 1.26 6.19
N ILE A 163 1.47 1.07 4.87
CA ILE A 163 0.99 -0.12 4.17
C ILE A 163 1.99 -0.51 3.08
N THR A 164 2.29 -1.81 2.95
CA THR A 164 2.91 -2.36 1.74
C THR A 164 1.93 -3.25 0.98
N VAL A 165 2.04 -3.27 -0.33
CA VAL A 165 1.37 -4.22 -1.22
C VAL A 165 2.43 -4.99 -1.98
N HIS A 166 2.24 -6.31 -2.11
CA HIS A 166 3.20 -7.20 -2.71
C HIS A 166 2.49 -8.22 -3.61
N ALA A 167 2.81 -8.22 -4.90
CA ALA A 167 2.27 -9.20 -5.83
C ALA A 167 3.12 -10.47 -5.81
N LEU A 168 2.72 -11.46 -5.01
CA LEU A 168 3.44 -12.74 -4.82
C LEU A 168 3.59 -13.58 -6.09
N THR A 169 3.02 -13.16 -7.23
CA THR A 169 3.21 -13.80 -8.54
C THR A 169 4.52 -13.45 -9.22
N LYS A 170 5.31 -12.52 -8.66
CA LYS A 170 6.54 -11.98 -9.26
C LYS A 170 7.79 -12.51 -8.56
N TYR A 171 8.09 -11.88 -7.43
CA TYR A 171 9.28 -12.20 -6.64
C TYR A 171 8.81 -12.70 -5.29
N PRO A 172 9.17 -13.62 -4.75
CA PRO A 172 9.57 -14.61 -3.79
C PRO A 172 9.04 -15.99 -4.03
#